data_0897cd2bfa3adf3df6a8bba99f824f96
#
_entry.id   0897cd2bfa3adf3df6a8bba99f824f96
#
_cell.length_a   1.000
_cell.length_b   1.000
_cell.length_c   1.000
_cell.angle_alpha   90.00
_cell.angle_beta   90.00
_cell.angle_gamma   90.00
#
_symmetry.space_group_name_H-M   'P 1'
#
loop_
_entity.id
_entity.type
_entity.pdbx_description
1 polymer ?
#
loop_
_entity_poly.entity_id
_entity_poly.type
_entity_poly.pdbx_seq_one_letter_code
_entity_poly.pdbx_strand_id
1 'polypeptide(L)'
;MNRHYSDYQKMSVSVNDLVFDKIQESDKELLKKVKKANIRANMLFLVVLAIAFVACAWFFVHFLIIPSDSIFYQIVSLLVLGFGMFMSGKLFYGLIAGIKGIRKGVVLTASREQEVKDGRNSSYQYVVDIFMEDRDETLMSYSVSPEVFANIRPGDGVVIVKAGRKVKVFADPDLKGVMDVSNIR
;
A
#
# COMPACT_ATOMS: atom_id res chain seq x y z
N MET A 1 6.48 29.79 -8.67
CA MET A 1 5.99 30.31 -7.37
C MET A 1 6.99 29.83 -6.33
N ASN A 2 7.86 30.72 -5.80
CA ASN A 2 8.90 30.29 -4.84
C ASN A 2 8.26 30.21 -3.44
N ARG A 3 7.83 29.03 -3.04
CA ARG A 3 7.37 28.76 -1.67
C ARG A 3 8.56 28.25 -0.84
N HIS A 4 8.67 28.69 0.43
CA HIS A 4 9.64 28.15 1.37
C HIS A 4 9.13 26.84 1.97
N TYR A 5 10.03 25.97 2.42
CA TYR A 5 9.66 24.68 3.04
C TYR A 5 8.69 24.86 4.22
N SER A 6 8.85 25.96 5.01
CA SER A 6 7.94 26.30 6.09
C SER A 6 6.48 26.52 5.67
N ASP A 7 6.24 26.90 4.42
CA ASP A 7 4.89 27.09 3.90
C ASP A 7 4.23 25.74 3.62
N TYR A 8 5.00 24.77 3.11
CA TYR A 8 4.52 23.39 2.93
C TYR A 8 4.24 22.69 4.27
N GLN A 9 5.02 22.99 5.33
CA GLN A 9 4.76 22.46 6.66
C GLN A 9 3.43 22.94 7.25
N LYS A 10 3.04 24.22 7.01
CA LYS A 10 1.75 24.77 7.46
C LYS A 10 0.54 24.10 6.79
N MET A 11 0.74 23.50 5.62
CA MET A 11 -0.29 22.80 4.84
C MET A 11 -0.31 21.31 5.14
N SER A 12 0.33 20.86 6.23
CA SER A 12 0.46 19.44 6.53
C SER A 12 -0.88 18.81 6.89
N VAL A 13 -1.13 17.64 6.31
CA VAL A 13 -2.33 16.84 6.55
C VAL A 13 -1.97 15.45 7.04
N SER A 14 -2.83 14.88 7.88
CA SER A 14 -2.69 13.49 8.30
C SER A 14 -3.07 12.54 7.17
N VAL A 15 -2.45 11.35 7.13
CA VAL A 15 -2.80 10.27 6.18
C VAL A 15 -4.28 9.90 6.24
N ASN A 16 -4.89 10.01 7.43
CA ASN A 16 -6.30 9.66 7.63
C ASN A 16 -7.26 10.71 7.05
N ASP A 17 -6.82 11.95 6.96
CA ASP A 17 -7.60 13.10 6.49
C ASP A 17 -7.44 13.31 4.97
N LEU A 18 -6.56 12.54 4.33
CA LEU A 18 -6.37 12.60 2.88
C LEU A 18 -7.67 12.26 2.15
N VAL A 19 -8.13 13.20 1.36
CA VAL A 19 -9.26 13.02 0.45
C VAL A 19 -8.73 12.48 -0.87
N PHE A 20 -9.26 11.35 -1.30
CA PHE A 20 -8.87 10.68 -2.54
C PHE A 20 -9.90 10.95 -3.63
N ASP A 21 -9.41 11.21 -4.83
CA ASP A 21 -10.25 11.40 -5.99
C ASP A 21 -10.77 10.07 -6.52
N LYS A 22 -11.95 10.15 -7.16
CA LYS A 22 -12.49 9.00 -7.89
C LYS A 22 -11.60 8.72 -9.09
N ILE A 23 -11.36 7.44 -9.33
CA ILE A 23 -10.57 6.97 -10.46
C ILE A 23 -11.22 7.42 -11.77
N GLN A 24 -10.50 8.20 -12.55
CA GLN A 24 -10.91 8.65 -13.88
C GLN A 24 -10.44 7.66 -14.97
N GLU A 25 -10.98 7.79 -16.17
CA GLU A 25 -10.55 6.96 -17.31
C GLU A 25 -9.08 7.18 -17.69
N SER A 26 -8.62 8.43 -17.60
CA SER A 26 -7.22 8.81 -17.80
C SER A 26 -6.24 8.08 -16.86
N ASP A 27 -6.70 7.69 -15.69
CA ASP A 27 -5.86 7.06 -14.67
C ASP A 27 -5.79 5.53 -14.83
N LYS A 28 -6.56 4.94 -15.75
CA LYS A 28 -6.64 3.48 -15.93
C LYS A 28 -5.29 2.85 -16.26
N GLU A 29 -4.49 3.49 -17.13
CA GLU A 29 -3.16 2.99 -17.48
C GLU A 29 -2.20 3.05 -16.30
N LEU A 30 -2.18 4.17 -15.59
CA LEU A 30 -1.38 4.36 -14.39
C LEU A 30 -1.76 3.33 -13.32
N LEU A 31 -3.05 3.16 -13.08
CA LEU A 31 -3.57 2.16 -12.14
C LEU A 31 -3.20 0.74 -12.54
N LYS A 32 -3.19 0.43 -13.84
CA LYS A 32 -2.74 -0.89 -14.33
C LYS A 32 -1.25 -1.12 -14.04
N LYS A 33 -0.41 -0.09 -14.23
CA LYS A 33 1.02 -0.13 -13.88
C LYS A 33 1.20 -0.32 -12.36
N VAL A 34 0.52 0.49 -11.54
CA VAL A 34 0.54 0.42 -10.07
C VAL A 34 0.04 -0.94 -9.56
N LYS A 35 -1.07 -1.44 -10.09
CA LYS A 35 -1.63 -2.75 -9.77
C LYS A 35 -0.66 -3.87 -10.11
N LYS A 36 -0.03 -3.81 -11.29
CA LYS A 36 0.99 -4.80 -11.72
C LYS A 36 2.21 -4.76 -10.79
N ALA A 37 2.68 -3.59 -10.40
CA ALA A 37 3.77 -3.43 -9.43
C ALA A 37 3.40 -4.00 -8.06
N ASN A 38 2.20 -3.70 -7.55
CA ASN A 38 1.71 -4.22 -6.27
C ASN A 38 1.56 -5.76 -6.27
N ILE A 39 1.05 -6.34 -7.36
CA ILE A 39 0.94 -7.81 -7.52
C ILE A 39 2.33 -8.42 -7.55
N ARG A 40 3.28 -7.84 -8.31
CA ARG A 40 4.65 -8.34 -8.40
C ARG A 40 5.37 -8.29 -7.05
N ALA A 41 5.26 -7.19 -6.31
CA ALA A 41 5.84 -7.02 -4.97
C ALA A 41 5.25 -8.00 -3.94
N ASN A 42 3.99 -8.45 -4.12
CA ASN A 42 3.32 -9.37 -3.19
C ASN A 42 3.15 -10.78 -3.79
N MET A 43 3.84 -11.12 -4.88
CA MET A 43 3.61 -12.35 -5.63
C MET A 43 3.77 -13.61 -4.77
N LEU A 44 4.84 -13.69 -3.99
CA LEU A 44 5.11 -14.82 -3.09
C LEU A 44 3.97 -14.98 -2.06
N PHE A 45 3.52 -13.88 -1.46
CA PHE A 45 2.43 -13.89 -0.49
C PHE A 45 1.09 -14.30 -1.13
N LEU A 46 0.82 -13.85 -2.37
CA LEU A 46 -0.36 -14.25 -3.13
C LEU A 46 -0.35 -15.75 -3.44
N VAL A 47 0.82 -16.32 -3.80
CA VAL A 47 0.96 -17.76 -4.02
C VAL A 47 0.68 -18.53 -2.75
N VAL A 48 1.25 -18.12 -1.61
CA VAL A 48 1.00 -18.76 -0.31
C VAL A 48 -0.49 -18.70 0.06
N LEU A 49 -1.14 -17.56 -0.13
CA LEU A 49 -2.59 -17.42 0.13
C LEU A 49 -3.43 -18.31 -0.80
N ALA A 50 -3.06 -18.44 -2.08
CA ALA A 50 -3.77 -19.31 -3.01
C ALA A 50 -3.63 -20.78 -2.60
N ILE A 51 -2.43 -21.23 -2.22
CA ILE A 51 -2.19 -22.59 -1.73
C ILE A 51 -3.00 -22.84 -0.45
N ALA A 52 -2.97 -21.90 0.51
CA ALA A 52 -3.73 -22.01 1.74
C ALA A 52 -5.24 -22.10 1.49
N PHE A 53 -5.76 -21.29 0.56
CA PHE A 53 -7.17 -21.33 0.16
C PHE A 53 -7.54 -22.70 -0.44
N VAL A 54 -6.76 -23.20 -1.38
CA VAL A 54 -7.00 -24.52 -2.04
C VAL A 54 -6.92 -25.64 -1.01
N ALA A 55 -5.92 -25.63 -0.13
CA ALA A 55 -5.79 -26.62 0.93
C ALA A 55 -7.00 -26.62 1.88
N CYS A 56 -7.41 -25.44 2.36
CA CYS A 56 -8.60 -25.32 3.19
C CYS A 56 -9.86 -25.82 2.48
N ALA A 57 -10.03 -25.47 1.18
CA ALA A 57 -11.16 -25.93 0.40
C ALA A 57 -11.17 -27.45 0.21
N TRP A 58 -10.01 -28.04 -0.07
CA TRP A 58 -9.88 -29.50 -0.21
C TRP A 58 -10.26 -30.21 1.09
N PHE A 59 -9.70 -29.81 2.22
CA PHE A 59 -10.03 -30.39 3.52
C PHE A 59 -11.48 -30.14 3.93
N PHE A 60 -12.03 -28.97 3.61
CA PHE A 60 -13.42 -28.65 3.88
C PHE A 60 -14.35 -29.64 3.15
N VAL A 61 -14.13 -29.87 1.85
CA VAL A 61 -14.90 -30.85 1.06
C VAL A 61 -14.70 -32.27 1.59
N HIS A 62 -13.48 -32.63 1.96
CA HIS A 62 -13.16 -33.94 2.53
C HIS A 62 -13.97 -34.21 3.81
N PHE A 63 -14.01 -33.26 4.74
CA PHE A 63 -14.78 -33.39 5.99
C PHE A 63 -16.30 -33.31 5.77
N LEU A 64 -16.77 -32.75 4.65
CA LEU A 64 -18.18 -32.81 4.30
C LEU A 64 -18.62 -34.21 3.81
N ILE A 65 -17.72 -34.88 3.07
CA ILE A 65 -18.05 -36.16 2.40
C ILE A 65 -17.80 -37.34 3.34
N ILE A 66 -16.72 -37.29 4.13
CA ILE A 66 -16.30 -38.37 5.01
C ILE A 66 -16.67 -37.99 6.45
N PRO A 67 -17.73 -38.60 7.02
CA PRO A 67 -18.11 -38.34 8.40
C PRO A 67 -17.02 -38.83 9.36
N SER A 68 -16.72 -38.01 10.35
CA SER A 68 -15.83 -38.44 11.45
C SER A 68 -16.62 -39.14 12.54
N ASP A 69 -15.92 -39.95 13.34
CA ASP A 69 -16.51 -40.69 14.46
C ASP A 69 -17.11 -39.74 15.53
N SER A 70 -16.71 -38.47 15.53
CA SER A 70 -17.22 -37.45 16.44
C SER A 70 -17.84 -36.29 15.67
N ILE A 71 -19.16 -36.10 15.80
CA ILE A 71 -19.91 -35.00 15.23
C ILE A 71 -19.34 -33.66 15.67
N PHE A 72 -18.93 -33.54 16.94
CA PHE A 72 -18.34 -32.31 17.47
C PHE A 72 -17.05 -31.94 16.74
N TYR A 73 -16.16 -32.92 16.56
CA TYR A 73 -14.90 -32.72 15.85
C TYR A 73 -15.13 -32.31 14.39
N GLN A 74 -16.11 -32.91 13.73
CA GLN A 74 -16.48 -32.56 12.34
C GLN A 74 -16.97 -31.12 12.23
N ILE A 75 -17.88 -30.68 13.14
CA ILE A 75 -18.40 -29.32 13.15
C ILE A 75 -17.26 -28.30 13.37
N VAL A 76 -16.41 -28.53 14.38
CA VAL A 76 -15.29 -27.63 14.68
C VAL A 76 -14.32 -27.54 13.50
N SER A 77 -13.98 -28.66 12.87
CA SER A 77 -13.09 -28.69 11.69
C SER A 77 -13.67 -27.91 10.53
N LEU A 78 -14.96 -28.08 10.23
CA LEU A 78 -15.64 -27.32 9.18
C LEU A 78 -15.67 -25.82 9.45
N LEU A 79 -15.91 -25.40 10.68
CA LEU A 79 -15.88 -23.99 11.08
C LEU A 79 -14.49 -23.37 10.91
N VAL A 80 -13.43 -24.07 11.36
CA VAL A 80 -12.04 -23.59 11.24
C VAL A 80 -11.62 -23.48 9.78
N LEU A 81 -11.91 -24.51 8.97
CA LEU A 81 -11.58 -24.51 7.54
C LEU A 81 -12.37 -23.45 6.76
N GLY A 82 -13.67 -23.31 7.04
CA GLY A 82 -14.51 -22.28 6.47
C GLY A 82 -14.01 -20.87 6.78
N PHE A 83 -13.60 -20.63 8.03
CA PHE A 83 -12.98 -19.37 8.44
C PHE A 83 -11.63 -19.16 7.72
N GLY A 84 -10.80 -20.19 7.60
CA GLY A 84 -9.54 -20.13 6.85
C GLY A 84 -9.72 -19.75 5.38
N MET A 85 -10.72 -20.35 4.71
CA MET A 85 -11.11 -19.99 3.35
C MET A 85 -11.56 -18.53 3.24
N PHE A 86 -12.43 -18.10 4.15
CA PHE A 86 -12.95 -16.72 4.16
C PHE A 86 -11.82 -15.71 4.35
N MET A 87 -10.92 -15.94 5.31
CA MET A 87 -9.80 -15.02 5.59
C MET A 87 -8.78 -14.97 4.47
N SER A 88 -8.38 -16.12 3.91
CA SER A 88 -7.45 -16.18 2.79
C SER A 88 -8.04 -15.53 1.53
N GLY A 89 -9.30 -15.80 1.22
CA GLY A 89 -10.01 -15.19 0.10
C GLY A 89 -10.14 -13.67 0.24
N LYS A 90 -10.49 -13.19 1.44
CA LYS A 90 -10.61 -11.75 1.74
C LYS A 90 -9.26 -11.03 1.62
N LEU A 91 -8.17 -11.62 2.09
CA LEU A 91 -6.83 -11.06 1.96
C LEU A 91 -6.37 -11.06 0.50
N PHE A 92 -6.60 -12.16 -0.22
CA PHE A 92 -6.29 -12.27 -1.64
C PHE A 92 -7.04 -11.20 -2.47
N TYR A 93 -8.35 -11.08 -2.25
CA TYR A 93 -9.17 -10.06 -2.92
C TYR A 93 -8.71 -8.64 -2.57
N GLY A 94 -8.38 -8.37 -1.30
CA GLY A 94 -7.88 -7.07 -0.86
C GLY A 94 -6.57 -6.64 -1.53
N LEU A 95 -5.69 -7.60 -1.85
CA LEU A 95 -4.43 -7.35 -2.57
C LEU A 95 -4.64 -7.08 -4.06
N ILE A 96 -5.63 -7.72 -4.68
CA ILE A 96 -5.86 -7.63 -6.13
C ILE A 96 -6.81 -6.50 -6.51
N ALA A 97 -7.90 -6.31 -5.76
CA ALA A 97 -9.02 -5.44 -6.14
C ALA A 97 -9.09 -4.10 -5.38
N GLY A 98 -8.17 -3.85 -4.46
CA GLY A 98 -8.38 -2.91 -3.35
C GLY A 98 -8.06 -1.45 -3.57
N ILE A 99 -7.82 -0.95 -4.80
CA ILE A 99 -7.57 0.50 -5.00
C ILE A 99 -8.91 1.22 -5.05
N LYS A 100 -9.19 2.05 -4.03
CA LYS A 100 -10.46 2.78 -3.87
C LYS A 100 -10.38 4.24 -4.29
N GLY A 101 -9.18 4.77 -4.41
CA GLY A 101 -8.94 6.15 -4.80
C GLY A 101 -7.47 6.38 -5.11
N ILE A 102 -7.22 7.42 -5.86
CA ILE A 102 -5.91 7.83 -6.33
C ILE A 102 -5.71 9.30 -6.03
N ARG A 103 -4.45 9.68 -5.79
CA ARG A 103 -4.05 11.07 -5.71
C ARG A 103 -2.64 11.22 -6.27
N LYS A 104 -2.37 12.32 -6.97
CA LYS A 104 -1.05 12.64 -7.51
C LYS A 104 -0.38 13.65 -6.59
N GLY A 105 0.94 13.55 -6.47
CA GLY A 105 1.73 14.49 -5.69
C GLY A 105 3.16 14.55 -6.20
N VAL A 106 3.92 15.48 -5.67
CA VAL A 106 5.34 15.68 -5.98
C VAL A 106 6.15 15.51 -4.70
N VAL A 107 7.27 14.81 -4.78
CA VAL A 107 8.17 14.63 -3.65
C VAL A 107 8.92 15.92 -3.38
N LEU A 108 8.76 16.49 -2.19
CA LEU A 108 9.53 17.66 -1.73
C LEU A 108 10.88 17.26 -1.19
N THR A 109 10.86 16.29 -0.26
CA THR A 109 12.07 15.75 0.37
C THR A 109 12.00 14.23 0.45
N ALA A 110 13.16 13.60 0.44
CA ALA A 110 13.29 12.17 0.66
C ALA A 110 14.50 11.94 1.58
N SER A 111 14.27 11.38 2.76
CA SER A 111 15.29 11.16 3.77
C SER A 111 15.28 9.73 4.31
N ARG A 112 16.44 9.31 4.79
CA ARG A 112 16.61 8.04 5.48
C ARG A 112 16.82 8.36 6.96
N GLU A 113 15.88 8.02 7.77
CA GLU A 113 15.93 8.21 9.21
C GLU A 113 16.32 6.92 9.92
N GLN A 114 17.12 7.04 10.96
CA GLN A 114 17.48 5.92 11.80
C GLN A 114 16.50 5.85 12.97
N GLU A 115 15.67 4.82 12.99
CA GLU A 115 14.82 4.55 14.13
C GLU A 115 15.61 3.71 15.16
N VAL A 116 15.87 4.27 16.33
CA VAL A 116 16.50 3.55 17.44
C VAL A 116 15.39 2.83 18.22
N LYS A 117 15.24 1.53 17.99
CA LYS A 117 14.39 0.65 18.80
C LYS A 117 15.24 -0.03 19.88
N ASP A 118 14.94 0.24 21.14
CA ASP A 118 15.40 -0.49 22.34
C ASP A 118 16.88 -0.92 22.35
N GLY A 119 17.79 0.01 22.05
CA GLY A 119 19.23 -0.13 22.35
C GLY A 119 20.02 -1.24 21.64
N ARG A 120 19.37 -2.14 20.88
CA ARG A 120 20.03 -3.29 20.26
C ARG A 120 19.82 -3.47 18.75
N ASN A 121 18.74 -2.93 18.16
CA ASN A 121 18.49 -3.01 16.73
C ASN A 121 18.08 -1.66 16.18
N SER A 122 18.95 -1.00 15.45
CA SER A 122 18.60 0.17 14.65
C SER A 122 17.98 -0.27 13.33
N SER A 123 16.71 0.05 13.10
CA SER A 123 16.08 -0.07 11.79
C SER A 123 16.11 1.27 11.06
N TYR A 124 16.29 1.24 9.75
CA TYR A 124 16.17 2.45 8.94
C TYR A 124 14.75 2.60 8.44
N GLN A 125 14.20 3.80 8.63
CA GLN A 125 12.94 4.20 8.06
C GLN A 125 13.19 5.15 6.89
N TYR A 126 12.52 4.94 5.78
CA TYR A 126 12.59 5.81 4.62
C TYR A 126 11.35 6.70 4.62
N VAL A 127 11.54 8.00 4.72
CA VAL A 127 10.45 8.97 4.80
C VAL A 127 10.51 9.95 3.65
N VAL A 128 9.34 10.39 3.23
CA VAL A 128 9.16 11.35 2.16
C VAL A 128 8.11 12.38 2.53
N ASP A 129 8.33 13.61 2.11
CA ASP A 129 7.34 14.67 2.15
C ASP A 129 6.76 14.83 0.75
N ILE A 130 5.45 14.80 0.64
CA ILE A 130 4.75 14.82 -0.64
C ILE A 130 3.78 15.98 -0.67
N PHE A 131 3.96 16.87 -1.63
CA PHE A 131 3.05 17.97 -1.90
C PHE A 131 2.01 17.58 -2.94
N MET A 132 0.77 17.90 -2.67
CA MET A 132 -0.38 17.66 -3.54
C MET A 132 -0.94 19.01 -3.97
N GLU A 133 -0.65 19.39 -5.21
CA GLU A 133 -0.95 20.71 -5.77
C GLU A 133 -2.46 20.98 -5.90
N ASP A 134 -3.25 19.94 -6.13
CA ASP A 134 -4.69 20.03 -6.34
C ASP A 134 -5.46 20.68 -5.20
N ARG A 135 -4.97 20.53 -3.96
CA ARG A 135 -5.60 21.06 -2.74
C ARG A 135 -4.66 21.82 -1.83
N ASP A 136 -3.46 22.12 -2.30
CA ASP A 136 -2.44 22.78 -1.48
C ASP A 136 -2.18 22.03 -0.15
N GLU A 137 -2.12 20.70 -0.19
CA GLU A 137 -1.90 19.85 0.98
C GLU A 137 -0.53 19.17 0.91
N THR A 138 0.10 18.98 2.07
CA THR A 138 1.40 18.30 2.17
C THR A 138 1.30 17.12 3.13
N LEU A 139 1.70 15.94 2.66
CA LEU A 139 1.86 14.76 3.50
C LEU A 139 3.30 14.72 3.99
N MET A 140 3.51 14.99 5.29
CA MET A 140 4.82 15.07 5.91
C MET A 140 5.26 13.73 6.50
N SER A 141 6.57 13.45 6.43
CA SER A 141 7.24 12.30 7.06
C SER A 141 6.53 10.96 6.80
N TYR A 142 6.06 10.78 5.56
CA TYR A 142 5.36 9.55 5.20
C TYR A 142 6.36 8.41 4.94
N SER A 143 6.20 7.29 5.67
CA SER A 143 7.06 6.12 5.52
C SER A 143 6.76 5.37 4.23
N VAL A 144 7.80 5.13 3.44
CA VAL A 144 7.73 4.38 2.18
C VAL A 144 8.59 3.13 2.23
N SER A 145 8.33 2.17 1.33
CA SER A 145 9.18 0.99 1.22
C SER A 145 10.55 1.33 0.62
N PRO A 146 11.61 0.56 0.94
CA PRO A 146 12.95 0.75 0.36
C PRO A 146 12.94 0.76 -1.17
N GLU A 147 12.08 -0.06 -1.79
CA GLU A 147 11.93 -0.15 -3.24
C GLU A 147 11.38 1.15 -3.85
N VAL A 148 10.39 1.76 -3.20
CA VAL A 148 9.83 3.04 -3.63
C VAL A 148 10.87 4.12 -3.45
N PHE A 149 11.52 4.18 -2.27
CA PHE A 149 12.56 5.17 -1.97
C PHE A 149 13.71 5.15 -2.97
N ALA A 150 14.14 3.96 -3.40
CA ALA A 150 15.21 3.82 -4.41
C ALA A 150 14.84 4.39 -5.79
N ASN A 151 13.55 4.53 -6.08
CA ASN A 151 13.03 4.95 -7.39
C ASN A 151 12.48 6.38 -7.42
N ILE A 152 12.49 7.10 -6.29
CA ILE A 152 11.98 8.47 -6.20
C ILE A 152 13.08 9.42 -5.76
N ARG A 153 13.01 10.64 -6.27
CA ARG A 153 13.89 11.76 -5.90
C ARG A 153 13.05 12.99 -5.61
N PRO A 154 13.57 13.96 -4.85
CA PRO A 154 12.94 15.27 -4.75
C PRO A 154 12.65 15.86 -6.12
N GLY A 155 11.42 16.35 -6.33
CA GLY A 155 10.92 16.85 -7.61
C GLY A 155 10.22 15.81 -8.49
N ASP A 156 10.29 14.51 -8.16
CA ASP A 156 9.60 13.47 -8.93
C ASP A 156 8.12 13.40 -8.57
N GLY A 157 7.30 13.08 -9.56
CA GLY A 157 5.89 12.78 -9.37
C GLY A 157 5.69 11.42 -8.69
N VAL A 158 4.72 11.37 -7.80
CA VAL A 158 4.30 10.15 -7.12
C VAL A 158 2.79 10.00 -7.14
N VAL A 159 2.38 8.75 -7.04
CA VAL A 159 0.97 8.38 -6.98
C VAL A 159 0.67 7.78 -5.62
N ILE A 160 -0.26 8.41 -4.93
CA ILE A 160 -0.76 7.96 -3.64
C ILE A 160 -2.06 7.20 -3.91
N VAL A 161 -2.14 5.95 -3.49
CA VAL A 161 -3.32 5.12 -3.70
C VAL A 161 -3.88 4.63 -2.36
N LYS A 162 -5.20 4.63 -2.26
CA LYS A 162 -5.91 4.05 -1.13
C LYS A 162 -6.27 2.61 -1.44
N ALA A 163 -5.55 1.67 -0.83
CA ALA A 163 -5.78 0.24 -0.94
C ALA A 163 -6.43 -0.29 0.34
N GLY A 164 -7.76 -0.37 0.34
CA GLY A 164 -8.52 -0.71 1.54
C GLY A 164 -8.40 0.37 2.62
N ARG A 165 -7.78 0.01 3.76
CA ARG A 165 -7.47 0.95 4.87
C ARG A 165 -6.04 1.52 4.80
N LYS A 166 -5.21 0.98 3.93
CA LYS A 166 -3.80 1.39 3.82
C LYS A 166 -3.64 2.37 2.66
N VAL A 167 -2.82 3.37 2.89
CA VAL A 167 -2.32 4.27 1.87
C VAL A 167 -0.99 3.72 1.39
N LYS A 168 -0.72 3.77 0.11
CA LYS A 168 0.56 3.38 -0.48
C LYS A 168 1.01 4.43 -1.47
N VAL A 169 2.30 4.70 -1.50
CA VAL A 169 2.93 5.60 -2.45
C VAL A 169 3.66 4.77 -3.49
N PHE A 170 3.56 5.18 -4.74
CA PHE A 170 4.29 4.59 -5.86
C PHE A 170 4.97 5.70 -6.66
N ALA A 171 6.17 5.43 -7.16
CA ALA A 171 6.82 6.31 -8.10
C ALA A 171 6.02 6.35 -9.40
N ASP A 172 5.81 7.54 -9.95
CA ASP A 172 5.27 7.68 -11.30
C ASP A 172 6.45 7.70 -12.29
N PRO A 173 6.60 6.67 -13.14
CA PRO A 173 7.72 6.60 -14.05
C PRO A 173 7.68 7.66 -15.15
N ASP A 174 6.50 8.21 -15.42
CA ASP A 174 6.25 9.17 -16.49
C ASP A 174 6.41 10.62 -15.99
N LEU A 175 6.49 10.85 -14.67
CA LEU A 175 6.56 12.17 -14.02
C LEU A 175 7.86 12.36 -13.22
N LYS A 176 9.01 12.30 -13.90
CA LYS A 176 10.31 12.58 -13.28
C LYS A 176 10.69 14.04 -13.43
N GLY A 177 11.19 14.65 -12.34
CA GLY A 177 11.66 16.05 -12.36
C GLY A 177 10.56 17.06 -12.69
N VAL A 178 9.33 16.82 -12.24
CA VAL A 178 8.16 17.66 -12.55
C VAL A 178 8.25 19.01 -11.85
N MET A 179 8.90 19.07 -10.70
CA MET A 179 9.03 20.29 -9.90
C MET A 179 10.50 20.55 -9.56
N ASP A 180 10.95 21.77 -9.75
CA ASP A 180 12.25 22.21 -9.25
C ASP A 180 12.15 22.49 -7.74
N VAL A 181 12.73 21.59 -6.95
CA VAL A 181 12.74 21.67 -5.49
C VAL A 181 14.07 22.20 -4.93
N SER A 182 14.99 22.65 -5.80
CA SER A 182 16.31 23.14 -5.40
C SER A 182 16.26 24.34 -4.44
N ASN A 183 15.17 25.11 -4.51
CA ASN A 183 14.91 26.29 -3.69
C ASN A 183 14.10 26.01 -2.42
N ILE A 184 13.77 24.75 -2.13
CA ILE A 184 12.93 24.34 -0.98
C ILE A 184 13.80 23.94 0.25
N ARG A 185 15.00 24.47 0.36
CA ARG A 185 15.87 24.22 1.53
C ARG A 185 15.60 25.18 2.68
#